data_963e86a7927a91fe8d52e6b47adb65f1
#
_entry.id   963e86a7927a91fe8d52e6b47adb65f1
#
_cell.length_a   1.000
_cell.length_b   1.000
_cell.length_c   1.000
_cell.angle_alpha   90.00
_cell.angle_beta   90.00
_cell.angle_gamma   90.00
#
_symmetry.space_group_name_H-M   'P 1'
#
loop_
_entity.id
_entity.type
_entity.pdbx_description
1 polymer ?
#
loop_
_entity_poly.entity_id
_entity_poly.type
_entity_poly.pdbx_seq_one_letter_code
_entity_poly.pdbx_strand_id
1 'polypeptide(L)'
;NVPYKLRDKQVYLLDLTALVAGTQFRGQFESRMKGLIEEIRKMGNVILVIDEVHNIVGAGDAEGSMNAANILKPALSRGEIQVIGATTFAEYRKHIEKDAALERRFQPVTVAEPSIDDSVEILKGVRRYYEDFHGVVIPDDMCRLAVVLSERYITDRFLPDKAIDLIDEACSDVNLKNPDLIRADEVEKEIGDYARERELLASAPPKTGDEYDEQELDRRYERIAELRSREMQLQTELDALRAKGRPELTADNLARIIELWTKIPAASIRADEFLSLIHI
;
A
#
# COMPACT_ATOMS: atom_id res chain seq x y z
N ASN A 1 -21.82 14.52 -0.59
CA ASN A 1 -22.84 15.01 -1.51
C ASN A 1 -22.35 14.88 -2.95
N VAL A 2 -22.99 14.02 -3.74
CA VAL A 2 -22.67 13.83 -5.16
C VAL A 2 -23.74 14.55 -6.00
N PRO A 3 -23.35 15.36 -7.01
CA PRO A 3 -24.28 15.97 -7.94
C PRO A 3 -25.20 14.95 -8.60
N TYR A 4 -26.44 15.33 -8.86
CA TYR A 4 -27.46 14.41 -9.42
C TYR A 4 -26.97 13.66 -10.69
N LYS A 5 -26.28 14.37 -11.58
CA LYS A 5 -25.77 13.79 -12.84
C LYS A 5 -24.68 12.72 -12.65
N LEU A 6 -24.08 12.62 -11.46
CA LEU A 6 -23.01 11.68 -11.15
C LEU A 6 -23.45 10.52 -10.26
N ARG A 7 -24.70 10.51 -9.76
CA ARG A 7 -25.19 9.48 -8.82
C ARG A 7 -25.18 8.07 -9.38
N ASP A 8 -25.49 7.95 -10.66
CA ASP A 8 -25.59 6.66 -11.35
C ASP A 8 -24.31 6.31 -12.14
N LYS A 9 -23.27 7.15 -12.02
CA LYS A 9 -22.00 6.91 -12.70
C LYS A 9 -21.19 5.86 -11.95
N GLN A 10 -20.58 4.96 -12.73
CA GLN A 10 -19.65 3.94 -12.27
C GLN A 10 -18.24 4.34 -12.68
N VAL A 11 -17.32 4.29 -11.72
CA VAL A 11 -15.92 4.68 -11.93
C VAL A 11 -15.08 3.41 -12.02
N TYR A 12 -14.37 3.24 -13.12
CA TYR A 12 -13.50 2.10 -13.38
C TYR A 12 -12.05 2.57 -13.61
N LEU A 13 -11.11 1.96 -12.92
CA LEU A 13 -9.69 2.14 -13.19
C LEU A 13 -9.27 1.24 -14.35
N LEU A 14 -8.66 1.83 -15.38
CA LEU A 14 -8.12 1.11 -16.51
C LEU A 14 -6.67 0.71 -16.25
N ASP A 15 -6.43 -0.57 -16.11
CA ASP A 15 -5.08 -1.13 -16.11
C ASP A 15 -4.59 -1.36 -17.55
N LEU A 16 -3.74 -0.46 -18.01
CA LEU A 16 -3.14 -0.55 -19.35
C LEU A 16 -2.21 -1.76 -19.49
N THR A 17 -1.54 -2.16 -18.40
CA THR A 17 -0.63 -3.31 -18.38
C THR A 17 -1.42 -4.60 -18.60
N ALA A 18 -2.56 -4.75 -17.92
CA ALA A 18 -3.45 -5.89 -18.11
C ALA A 18 -4.02 -5.95 -19.54
N LEU A 19 -4.30 -4.80 -20.17
CA LEU A 19 -4.76 -4.76 -21.56
C LEU A 19 -3.71 -5.23 -22.56
N VAL A 20 -2.44 -4.93 -22.29
CA VAL A 20 -1.30 -5.35 -23.14
C VAL A 20 -0.92 -6.80 -22.86
N ALA A 21 -1.12 -7.28 -21.64
CA ALA A 21 -0.75 -8.64 -21.24
C ALA A 21 -1.41 -9.70 -22.14
N GLY A 22 -0.58 -10.62 -22.66
CA GLY A 22 -1.03 -11.70 -23.56
C GLY A 22 -1.39 -11.26 -24.98
N THR A 23 -1.09 -10.00 -25.37
CA THR A 23 -1.19 -9.58 -26.77
C THR A 23 0.17 -9.73 -27.45
N GLN A 24 0.29 -10.70 -28.35
CA GLN A 24 1.52 -10.90 -29.15
C GLN A 24 1.57 -9.98 -30.39
N PHE A 25 0.42 -9.47 -30.82
CA PHE A 25 0.29 -8.65 -32.01
C PHE A 25 -0.49 -7.36 -31.75
N ARG A 26 -0.06 -6.28 -32.39
CA ARG A 26 -0.68 -4.95 -32.31
C ARG A 26 -2.21 -4.99 -32.54
N GLY A 27 -2.68 -5.79 -33.50
CA GLY A 27 -4.11 -5.89 -33.81
C GLY A 27 -4.98 -6.47 -32.68
N GLN A 28 -4.40 -7.30 -31.84
CA GLN A 28 -5.13 -7.85 -30.67
C GLN A 28 -5.40 -6.78 -29.60
N PHE A 29 -4.39 -5.95 -29.30
CA PHE A 29 -4.54 -4.82 -28.40
C PHE A 29 -5.57 -3.81 -28.93
N GLU A 30 -5.46 -3.45 -30.23
CA GLU A 30 -6.41 -2.52 -30.86
C GLU A 30 -7.85 -3.06 -30.79
N SER A 31 -8.05 -4.35 -31.03
CA SER A 31 -9.34 -5.00 -30.94
C SER A 31 -9.91 -4.98 -29.51
N ARG A 32 -9.10 -5.29 -28.49
CA ARG A 32 -9.50 -5.23 -27.08
C ARG A 32 -9.88 -3.81 -26.68
N MET A 33 -9.07 -2.81 -27.04
CA MET A 33 -9.35 -1.41 -26.73
C MET A 33 -10.64 -0.91 -27.42
N LYS A 34 -10.87 -1.27 -28.67
CA LYS A 34 -12.12 -0.94 -29.37
C LYS A 34 -13.32 -1.61 -28.70
N GLY A 35 -13.21 -2.89 -28.34
CA GLY A 35 -14.25 -3.61 -27.61
C GLY A 35 -14.60 -2.93 -26.28
N LEU A 36 -13.59 -2.55 -25.50
CA LEU A 36 -13.78 -1.81 -24.24
C LEU A 36 -14.52 -0.48 -24.45
N ILE A 37 -14.12 0.30 -25.45
CA ILE A 37 -14.79 1.57 -25.77
C ILE A 37 -16.26 1.35 -26.19
N GLU A 38 -16.54 0.31 -26.95
CA GLU A 38 -17.91 -0.03 -27.35
C GLU A 38 -18.78 -0.45 -26.16
N GLU A 39 -18.22 -1.20 -25.21
CA GLU A 39 -18.91 -1.56 -23.97
C GLU A 39 -19.22 -0.33 -23.12
N ILE A 40 -18.23 0.54 -22.89
CA ILE A 40 -18.39 1.79 -22.15
C ILE A 40 -19.48 2.66 -22.79
N ARG A 41 -19.47 2.75 -24.12
CA ARG A 41 -20.47 3.51 -24.87
C ARG A 41 -21.88 2.94 -24.69
N LYS A 42 -22.02 1.60 -24.70
CA LYS A 42 -23.32 0.94 -24.50
C LYS A 42 -23.84 1.14 -23.08
N MET A 43 -22.97 1.09 -22.09
CA MET A 43 -23.35 1.32 -20.68
C MET A 43 -23.76 2.78 -20.42
N GLY A 44 -23.08 3.75 -21.01
CA GLY A 44 -23.42 5.19 -20.96
C GLY A 44 -23.21 5.87 -19.60
N ASN A 45 -22.97 5.10 -18.53
CA ASN A 45 -22.82 5.59 -17.15
C ASN A 45 -21.41 5.38 -16.60
N VAL A 46 -20.42 5.08 -17.44
CA VAL A 46 -19.04 4.80 -17.03
C VAL A 46 -18.19 6.07 -17.08
N ILE A 47 -17.37 6.25 -16.03
CA ILE A 47 -16.22 7.17 -16.00
C ILE A 47 -14.98 6.30 -15.92
N LEU A 48 -14.11 6.41 -16.91
CA LEU A 48 -12.86 5.68 -16.96
C LEU A 48 -11.74 6.48 -16.31
N VAL A 49 -11.07 5.94 -15.33
CA VAL A 49 -9.87 6.51 -14.73
C VAL A 49 -8.65 5.86 -15.34
N ILE A 50 -7.71 6.65 -15.80
CA ILE A 50 -6.46 6.19 -16.40
C ILE A 50 -5.31 6.85 -15.66
N ASP A 51 -4.59 6.04 -14.91
CA ASP A 51 -3.35 6.50 -14.28
C ASP A 51 -2.23 6.56 -15.32
N GLU A 52 -1.31 7.52 -15.14
CA GLU A 52 -0.24 7.79 -16.10
C GLU A 52 -0.75 7.89 -17.56
N VAL A 53 -1.80 8.66 -17.76
CA VAL A 53 -2.48 8.80 -19.08
C VAL A 53 -1.51 9.19 -20.20
N HIS A 54 -0.37 9.80 -19.88
CA HIS A 54 0.69 10.11 -20.84
C HIS A 54 1.27 8.86 -21.51
N ASN A 55 1.23 7.69 -20.86
CA ASN A 55 1.67 6.43 -21.47
C ASN A 55 0.82 6.02 -22.67
N ILE A 56 -0.44 6.45 -22.71
CA ILE A 56 -1.31 6.22 -23.88
C ILE A 56 -0.85 7.03 -25.09
N VAL A 57 -0.30 8.22 -24.85
CA VAL A 57 0.08 9.19 -25.88
C VAL A 57 1.54 9.02 -26.29
N GLY A 58 2.44 8.82 -25.32
CA GLY A 58 3.89 8.73 -25.51
C GLY A 58 4.36 7.41 -26.12
N ALA A 59 3.54 6.39 -26.11
CA ALA A 59 3.86 5.09 -26.69
C ALA A 59 3.96 5.10 -28.24
N GLY A 60 3.83 6.27 -28.88
CA GLY A 60 3.85 6.43 -30.34
C GLY A 60 5.22 6.60 -30.99
N ASP A 61 6.27 6.91 -30.24
CA ASP A 61 7.58 7.32 -30.79
C ASP A 61 8.58 6.18 -30.97
N ALA A 62 8.31 4.98 -30.46
CA ALA A 62 9.14 3.80 -30.74
C ALA A 62 8.51 2.97 -31.86
N GLU A 63 9.32 2.59 -32.85
CA GLU A 63 8.91 1.65 -33.92
C GLU A 63 8.36 0.36 -33.28
N GLY A 64 7.04 0.14 -33.42
CA GLY A 64 6.34 -1.01 -32.84
C GLY A 64 5.49 -0.72 -31.61
N SER A 65 5.47 0.51 -31.06
CA SER A 65 4.66 0.84 -29.90
C SER A 65 3.16 0.91 -30.24
N MET A 66 2.35 0.36 -29.31
CA MET A 66 0.91 0.31 -29.42
C MET A 66 0.31 1.69 -29.16
N ASN A 67 -0.14 2.39 -30.20
CA ASN A 67 -0.67 3.74 -30.07
C ASN A 67 -2.17 3.72 -29.66
N ALA A 68 -2.42 3.55 -28.37
CA ALA A 68 -3.75 3.61 -27.78
C ALA A 68 -4.44 4.97 -27.99
N ALA A 69 -3.65 6.04 -28.14
CA ALA A 69 -4.15 7.38 -28.38
C ALA A 69 -4.97 7.46 -29.66
N ASN A 70 -4.58 6.79 -30.73
CA ASN A 70 -5.32 6.83 -31.99
C ASN A 70 -6.69 6.17 -31.90
N ILE A 71 -6.91 5.31 -30.92
CA ILE A 71 -8.20 4.65 -30.69
C ILE A 71 -9.06 5.50 -29.74
N LEU A 72 -8.45 6.08 -28.70
CA LEU A 72 -9.16 6.89 -27.71
C LEU A 72 -9.52 8.29 -28.24
N LYS A 73 -8.65 8.94 -29.02
CA LYS A 73 -8.88 10.29 -29.57
C LYS A 73 -10.24 10.43 -30.28
N PRO A 74 -10.66 9.53 -31.18
CA PRO A 74 -11.98 9.65 -31.83
C PRO A 74 -13.14 9.54 -30.83
N ALA A 75 -13.05 8.62 -29.86
CA ALA A 75 -14.10 8.42 -28.86
C ALA A 75 -14.22 9.62 -27.89
N LEU A 76 -13.09 10.17 -27.45
CA LEU A 76 -13.03 11.41 -26.66
C LEU A 76 -13.55 12.61 -27.49
N SER A 77 -13.18 12.69 -28.77
CA SER A 77 -13.60 13.80 -29.65
C SER A 77 -15.10 13.82 -29.89
N ARG A 78 -15.75 12.67 -29.91
CA ARG A 78 -17.20 12.55 -30.07
C ARG A 78 -17.97 12.61 -28.74
N GLY A 79 -17.25 12.66 -27.59
CA GLY A 79 -17.87 12.64 -26.27
C GLY A 79 -18.53 11.31 -25.93
N GLU A 80 -18.11 10.22 -26.57
CA GLU A 80 -18.67 8.87 -26.39
C GLU A 80 -18.24 8.23 -25.05
N ILE A 81 -17.13 8.69 -24.50
CA ILE A 81 -16.55 8.22 -23.22
C ILE A 81 -16.17 9.40 -22.35
N GLN A 82 -16.25 9.20 -21.04
CA GLN A 82 -15.75 10.14 -20.02
C GLN A 82 -14.49 9.55 -19.39
N VAL A 83 -13.41 10.34 -19.39
CA VAL A 83 -12.09 9.90 -18.90
C VAL A 83 -11.57 10.89 -17.89
N ILE A 84 -11.05 10.38 -16.78
CA ILE A 84 -10.21 11.10 -15.83
C ILE A 84 -8.80 10.56 -16.01
N GLY A 85 -7.86 11.39 -16.48
CA GLY A 85 -6.46 11.01 -16.64
C GLY A 85 -5.61 11.62 -15.55
N ALA A 86 -4.83 10.81 -14.83
CA ALA A 86 -3.79 11.29 -13.92
C ALA A 86 -2.44 11.34 -14.63
N THR A 87 -1.64 12.37 -14.37
CA THR A 87 -0.30 12.53 -14.93
C THR A 87 0.48 13.58 -14.14
N THR A 88 1.79 13.66 -14.35
CA THR A 88 2.63 14.74 -13.83
C THR A 88 2.60 15.98 -14.72
N PHE A 89 2.95 17.16 -14.17
CA PHE A 89 3.05 18.38 -14.97
C PHE A 89 4.07 18.27 -16.12
N ALA A 90 5.18 17.58 -15.88
CA ALA A 90 6.23 17.41 -16.88
C ALA A 90 5.72 16.57 -18.07
N GLU A 91 5.06 15.45 -17.78
CA GLU A 91 4.54 14.55 -18.80
C GLU A 91 3.30 15.14 -19.51
N TYR A 92 2.46 15.90 -18.77
CA TYR A 92 1.36 16.65 -19.38
C TYR A 92 1.86 17.60 -20.47
N ARG A 93 2.85 18.45 -20.15
CA ARG A 93 3.44 19.39 -21.11
C ARG A 93 4.09 18.70 -22.29
N LYS A 94 4.74 17.57 -22.03
CA LYS A 94 5.48 16.83 -23.07
C LYS A 94 4.56 16.10 -24.04
N HIS A 95 3.47 15.50 -23.55
CA HIS A 95 2.65 14.55 -24.30
C HIS A 95 1.22 15.02 -24.59
N ILE A 96 0.55 15.68 -23.64
CA ILE A 96 -0.85 16.06 -23.79
C ILE A 96 -0.99 17.46 -24.41
N GLU A 97 -0.29 18.46 -23.87
CA GLU A 97 -0.36 19.86 -24.31
C GLU A 97 0.10 20.05 -25.77
N LYS A 98 1.07 19.25 -26.21
CA LYS A 98 1.54 19.29 -27.59
C LYS A 98 0.58 18.64 -28.60
N ASP A 99 -0.36 17.85 -28.13
CA ASP A 99 -1.35 17.19 -28.98
C ASP A 99 -2.67 17.99 -28.98
N ALA A 100 -2.85 18.86 -29.97
CA ALA A 100 -4.01 19.75 -30.07
C ALA A 100 -5.37 19.02 -30.06
N ALA A 101 -5.41 17.72 -30.39
CA ALA A 101 -6.63 16.93 -30.32
C ALA A 101 -6.96 16.49 -28.88
N LEU A 102 -5.97 16.21 -28.07
CA LEU A 102 -6.12 15.85 -26.66
C LEU A 102 -6.28 17.09 -25.77
N GLU A 103 -5.46 18.11 -25.98
CA GLU A 103 -5.52 19.37 -25.21
C GLU A 103 -6.94 19.96 -25.17
N ARG A 104 -7.64 19.95 -26.32
CA ARG A 104 -9.01 20.47 -26.41
C ARG A 104 -10.07 19.57 -25.75
N ARG A 105 -9.70 18.35 -25.34
CA ARG A 105 -10.63 17.36 -24.80
C ARG A 105 -10.43 17.09 -23.31
N PHE A 106 -9.24 17.39 -22.80
CA PHE A 106 -8.96 17.31 -21.38
C PHE A 106 -8.97 18.70 -20.75
N GLN A 107 -9.80 18.85 -19.71
CA GLN A 107 -9.75 20.02 -18.86
C GLN A 107 -8.71 19.75 -17.75
N PRO A 108 -7.59 20.47 -17.68
CA PRO A 108 -6.62 20.27 -16.63
C PRO A 108 -7.18 20.68 -15.27
N VAL A 109 -6.98 19.81 -14.29
CA VAL A 109 -7.27 20.06 -12.88
C VAL A 109 -5.97 19.91 -12.12
N THR A 110 -5.46 21.04 -11.62
CA THR A 110 -4.23 21.07 -10.84
C THR A 110 -4.49 20.56 -9.43
N VAL A 111 -3.78 19.49 -9.04
CA VAL A 111 -3.72 19.02 -7.66
C VAL A 111 -2.42 19.56 -7.08
N ALA A 112 -2.54 20.58 -6.22
CA ALA A 112 -1.40 21.17 -5.54
C ALA A 112 -0.93 20.29 -4.39
N GLU A 113 0.34 20.45 -4.00
CA GLU A 113 0.86 19.87 -2.77
C GLU A 113 0.07 20.41 -1.57
N PRO A 114 -0.38 19.56 -0.64
CA PRO A 114 -1.12 20.02 0.53
C PRO A 114 -0.22 20.84 1.47
N SER A 115 -0.83 21.74 2.25
CA SER A 115 -0.14 22.46 3.30
C SER A 115 0.37 21.51 4.40
N ILE A 116 1.27 21.99 5.26
CA ILE A 116 1.74 21.25 6.43
C ILE A 116 0.55 20.80 7.29
N ASP A 117 -0.38 21.70 7.59
CA ASP A 117 -1.53 21.38 8.43
C ASP A 117 -2.48 20.37 7.78
N ASP A 118 -2.75 20.51 6.47
CA ASP A 118 -3.55 19.52 5.73
C ASP A 118 -2.86 18.16 5.72
N SER A 119 -1.54 18.13 5.55
CA SER A 119 -0.74 16.90 5.56
C SER A 119 -0.79 16.20 6.92
N VAL A 120 -0.78 16.96 8.01
CA VAL A 120 -0.96 16.42 9.38
C VAL A 120 -2.32 15.75 9.52
N GLU A 121 -3.39 16.38 9.03
CA GLU A 121 -4.73 15.80 9.10
C GLU A 121 -4.84 14.55 8.20
N ILE A 122 -4.19 14.53 7.04
CA ILE A 122 -4.09 13.35 6.19
C ILE A 122 -3.39 12.21 6.95
N LEU A 123 -2.22 12.48 7.56
CA LEU A 123 -1.48 11.47 8.32
C LEU A 123 -2.31 10.90 9.47
N LYS A 124 -3.00 11.75 10.24
CA LYS A 124 -3.91 11.30 11.30
C LYS A 124 -5.04 10.41 10.76
N GLY A 125 -5.51 10.70 9.56
CA GLY A 125 -6.55 9.90 8.89
C GLY A 125 -6.08 8.51 8.48
N VAL A 126 -4.83 8.38 8.03
CA VAL A 126 -4.28 7.10 7.54
C VAL A 126 -3.49 6.33 8.59
N ARG A 127 -3.05 6.97 9.70
CA ARG A 127 -2.14 6.38 10.71
C ARG A 127 -2.60 5.01 11.21
N ARG A 128 -3.92 4.82 11.38
CA ARG A 128 -4.47 3.57 11.90
C ARG A 128 -4.07 2.35 11.06
N TYR A 129 -3.95 2.52 9.74
CA TYR A 129 -3.50 1.43 8.87
C TYR A 129 -2.05 1.04 9.16
N TYR A 130 -1.19 2.02 9.42
CA TYR A 130 0.22 1.80 9.78
C TYR A 130 0.37 1.26 11.19
N GLU A 131 -0.41 1.77 12.16
CA GLU A 131 -0.46 1.25 13.52
C GLU A 131 -0.85 -0.23 13.56
N ASP A 132 -1.86 -0.62 12.79
CA ASP A 132 -2.34 -2.00 12.74
C ASP A 132 -1.37 -2.91 11.98
N PHE A 133 -0.72 -2.39 10.93
CA PHE A 133 0.26 -3.16 10.15
C PHE A 133 1.56 -3.42 10.90
N HIS A 134 2.13 -2.37 11.53
CA HIS A 134 3.41 -2.46 12.23
C HIS A 134 3.30 -2.85 13.71
N GLY A 135 2.09 -2.82 14.28
CA GLY A 135 1.91 -3.06 15.73
C GLY A 135 2.49 -1.94 16.60
N VAL A 136 2.58 -0.71 16.10
CA VAL A 136 3.15 0.47 16.76
C VAL A 136 2.07 1.53 16.94
N VAL A 137 2.06 2.26 18.04
CA VAL A 137 1.16 3.40 18.26
C VAL A 137 1.82 4.67 17.73
N ILE A 138 1.08 5.46 16.96
CA ILE A 138 1.55 6.73 16.38
C ILE A 138 0.82 7.90 17.06
N PRO A 139 1.44 8.59 18.03
CA PRO A 139 0.85 9.76 18.68
C PRO A 139 0.58 10.91 17.71
N ASP A 140 -0.39 11.79 18.05
CA ASP A 140 -0.76 12.93 17.20
C ASP A 140 0.38 13.90 16.94
N ASP A 141 1.22 14.14 17.96
CA ASP A 141 2.42 14.97 17.88
C ASP A 141 3.48 14.35 16.95
N MET A 142 3.58 13.04 16.88
CA MET A 142 4.48 12.36 15.94
C MET A 142 4.00 12.51 14.49
N CYS A 143 2.68 12.55 14.24
CA CYS A 143 2.17 12.87 12.90
C CYS A 143 2.61 14.28 12.47
N ARG A 144 2.46 15.28 13.36
CA ARG A 144 2.91 16.66 13.09
C ARG A 144 4.42 16.71 12.88
N LEU A 145 5.17 16.05 13.75
CA LEU A 145 6.62 16.02 13.70
C LEU A 145 7.12 15.39 12.40
N ALA A 146 6.56 14.28 11.97
CA ALA A 146 6.91 13.60 10.72
C ALA A 146 6.72 14.53 9.51
N VAL A 147 5.62 15.29 9.46
CA VAL A 147 5.37 16.28 8.39
C VAL A 147 6.43 17.38 8.40
N VAL A 148 6.68 17.98 9.56
CA VAL A 148 7.64 19.10 9.69
C VAL A 148 9.06 18.65 9.36
N LEU A 149 9.48 17.49 9.88
CA LEU A 149 10.81 16.97 9.62
C LEU A 149 10.99 16.54 8.16
N SER A 150 9.99 15.89 7.57
CA SER A 150 10.05 15.52 6.16
C SER A 150 10.10 16.74 5.25
N GLU A 151 9.35 17.81 5.56
CA GLU A 151 9.38 19.05 4.79
C GLU A 151 10.76 19.74 4.86
N ARG A 152 11.38 19.73 6.03
CA ARG A 152 12.68 20.38 6.24
C ARG A 152 13.86 19.60 5.63
N TYR A 153 13.87 18.28 5.75
CA TYR A 153 15.04 17.47 5.45
C TYR A 153 14.92 16.60 4.19
N ILE A 154 13.70 16.37 3.67
CA ILE A 154 13.46 15.56 2.47
C ILE A 154 12.98 16.49 1.35
N THR A 155 13.89 16.85 0.44
CA THR A 155 13.67 17.88 -0.58
C THR A 155 13.35 17.31 -1.97
N ASP A 156 13.52 16.02 -2.17
CA ASP A 156 13.33 15.30 -3.45
C ASP A 156 11.93 14.70 -3.62
N ARG A 157 11.07 14.83 -2.60
CA ARG A 157 9.70 14.30 -2.58
C ARG A 157 8.72 15.36 -2.07
N PHE A 158 7.42 15.11 -2.29
CA PHE A 158 6.34 16.02 -1.94
C PHE A 158 5.52 15.51 -0.76
N LEU A 159 4.85 16.42 -0.05
CA LEU A 159 3.84 16.09 0.93
C LEU A 159 2.55 15.59 0.22
N PRO A 160 1.78 14.67 0.81
CA PRO A 160 2.00 14.03 2.12
C PRO A 160 2.93 12.82 2.06
N ASP A 161 3.28 12.32 0.88
CA ASP A 161 3.94 11.02 0.66
C ASP A 161 5.26 10.91 1.44
N LYS A 162 6.12 11.94 1.39
CA LYS A 162 7.40 11.92 2.13
C LYS A 162 7.23 11.78 3.66
N ALA A 163 6.13 12.27 4.21
CA ALA A 163 5.84 12.15 5.64
C ALA A 163 5.21 10.78 5.96
N ILE A 164 4.42 10.24 5.06
CA ILE A 164 3.86 8.88 5.14
C ILE A 164 5.01 7.86 5.09
N ASP A 165 5.90 7.97 4.10
CA ASP A 165 7.08 7.11 3.97
C ASP A 165 7.96 7.16 5.23
N LEU A 166 8.14 8.35 5.81
CA LEU A 166 8.93 8.52 7.04
C LEU A 166 8.30 7.78 8.24
N ILE A 167 6.97 7.85 8.39
CA ILE A 167 6.25 7.13 9.44
C ILE A 167 6.31 5.62 9.21
N ASP A 168 6.09 5.18 7.98
CA ASP A 168 6.11 3.77 7.61
C ASP A 168 7.46 3.12 7.95
N GLU A 169 8.55 3.73 7.50
CA GLU A 169 9.91 3.26 7.77
C GLU A 169 10.27 3.33 9.26
N ALA A 170 9.86 4.40 9.96
CA ALA A 170 10.13 4.54 11.38
C ALA A 170 9.36 3.49 12.22
N CYS A 171 8.11 3.21 11.88
CA CYS A 171 7.34 2.15 12.52
C CYS A 171 7.92 0.75 12.23
N SER A 172 8.37 0.51 10.99
CA SER A 172 9.07 -0.71 10.61
C SER A 172 10.34 -0.92 11.45
N ASP A 173 11.15 0.12 11.61
CA ASP A 173 12.37 0.07 12.42
C ASP A 173 12.09 -0.18 13.91
N VAL A 174 11.01 0.40 14.46
CA VAL A 174 10.56 0.13 15.83
C VAL A 174 10.11 -1.33 15.98
N ASN A 175 9.32 -1.84 15.04
CA ASN A 175 8.85 -3.22 15.04
C ASN A 175 10.03 -4.20 15.00
N LEU A 176 10.94 -4.04 14.03
CA LEU A 176 12.09 -4.93 13.82
C LEU A 176 13.09 -4.96 15.00
N LYS A 177 13.11 -3.91 15.81
CA LYS A 177 14.04 -3.79 16.97
C LYS A 177 13.37 -4.08 18.31
N ASN A 178 12.06 -4.25 18.34
CA ASN A 178 11.36 -4.55 19.58
C ASN A 178 11.43 -6.06 19.89
N PRO A 179 12.18 -6.47 20.94
CA PRO A 179 12.35 -7.89 21.26
C PRO A 179 11.02 -8.57 21.66
N ASP A 180 10.09 -7.82 22.24
CA ASP A 180 8.80 -8.37 22.65
C ASP A 180 7.89 -8.66 21.44
N LEU A 181 7.93 -7.82 20.40
CA LEU A 181 7.19 -8.07 19.15
C LEU A 181 7.81 -9.24 18.38
N ILE A 182 9.14 -9.29 18.28
CA ILE A 182 9.84 -10.41 17.63
C ILE A 182 9.49 -11.71 18.35
N ARG A 183 9.55 -11.72 19.69
CA ARG A 183 9.24 -12.92 20.47
C ARG A 183 7.77 -13.33 20.35
N ALA A 184 6.86 -12.36 20.29
CA ALA A 184 5.44 -12.65 20.09
C ALA A 184 5.17 -13.33 18.74
N ASP A 185 5.81 -12.87 17.66
CA ASP A 185 5.69 -13.47 16.33
C ASP A 185 6.28 -14.91 16.30
N GLU A 186 7.45 -15.12 16.93
CA GLU A 186 8.03 -16.45 17.08
C GLU A 186 7.11 -17.40 17.83
N VAL A 187 6.57 -16.97 18.96
CA VAL A 187 5.66 -17.76 19.81
C VAL A 187 4.36 -18.11 19.07
N GLU A 188 3.79 -17.16 18.33
CA GLU A 188 2.59 -17.39 17.53
C GLU A 188 2.82 -18.44 16.45
N LYS A 189 3.99 -18.41 15.82
CA LYS A 189 4.42 -19.39 14.83
C LYS A 189 4.64 -20.77 15.46
N GLU A 190 5.32 -20.85 16.63
CA GLU A 190 5.50 -22.10 17.36
C GLU A 190 4.15 -22.73 17.74
N ILE A 191 3.19 -21.94 18.22
CA ILE A 191 1.82 -22.42 18.52
C ILE A 191 1.17 -23.03 17.27
N GLY A 192 1.29 -22.33 16.13
CA GLY A 192 0.77 -22.82 14.84
C GLY A 192 1.40 -24.13 14.39
N ASP A 193 2.70 -24.30 14.61
CA ASP A 193 3.43 -25.54 14.28
C ASP A 193 2.98 -26.69 15.17
N TYR A 194 2.89 -26.50 16.48
CA TYR A 194 2.41 -27.52 17.40
C TYR A 194 0.94 -27.89 17.18
N ALA A 195 0.08 -26.92 16.87
CA ALA A 195 -1.32 -27.18 16.52
C ALA A 195 -1.43 -28.07 15.28
N ARG A 196 -0.62 -27.81 14.25
CA ARG A 196 -0.58 -28.64 13.02
C ARG A 196 -0.07 -30.05 13.29
N GLU A 197 1.02 -30.19 14.07
CA GLU A 197 1.55 -31.50 14.46
C GLU A 197 0.50 -32.32 15.24
N ARG A 198 -0.18 -31.67 16.19
CA ARG A 198 -1.25 -32.28 16.98
C ARG A 198 -2.44 -32.73 16.12
N GLU A 199 -2.84 -31.92 15.16
CA GLU A 199 -3.94 -32.24 14.22
C GLU A 199 -3.58 -33.44 13.34
N LEU A 200 -2.37 -33.48 12.82
CA LEU A 200 -1.86 -34.63 12.04
C LEU A 200 -1.85 -35.90 12.87
N LEU A 201 -1.38 -35.84 14.12
CA LEU A 201 -1.40 -36.99 15.02
C LEU A 201 -2.85 -37.41 15.38
N ALA A 202 -3.77 -36.46 15.55
CA ALA A 202 -5.16 -36.74 15.86
C ALA A 202 -5.93 -37.33 14.68
N SER A 203 -5.64 -36.92 13.45
CA SER A 203 -6.32 -37.37 12.22
C SER A 203 -5.79 -38.66 11.64
N ALA A 204 -4.62 -39.16 12.08
CA ALA A 204 -4.03 -40.39 11.56
C ALA A 204 -4.95 -41.58 11.89
N PRO A 205 -5.35 -42.43 10.91
CA PRO A 205 -6.22 -43.55 11.15
C PRO A 205 -5.55 -44.54 12.09
N PRO A 206 -6.32 -45.15 13.02
CA PRO A 206 -5.78 -46.22 13.85
C PRO A 206 -5.39 -47.42 12.96
N LYS A 207 -4.24 -48.01 13.23
CA LYS A 207 -3.84 -49.29 12.60
C LYS A 207 -4.81 -50.36 13.10
N THR A 208 -5.32 -51.17 12.15
CA THR A 208 -6.28 -52.22 12.44
C THR A 208 -5.69 -53.58 12.06
N GLY A 209 -6.00 -54.65 12.80
CA GLY A 209 -5.52 -56.01 12.54
C GLY A 209 -4.27 -56.39 13.32
N ASP A 210 -3.47 -57.29 12.80
CA ASP A 210 -2.24 -57.82 13.44
C ASP A 210 -1.13 -56.75 13.66
N GLU A 211 -1.33 -55.54 13.16
CA GLU A 211 -0.43 -54.40 13.36
C GLU A 211 -0.87 -53.45 14.50
N TYR A 212 -1.89 -53.85 15.32
CA TYR A 212 -2.32 -53.05 16.46
C TYR A 212 -1.24 -53.06 17.53
N ASP A 213 -0.53 -51.95 17.71
CA ASP A 213 0.45 -51.76 18.77
C ASP A 213 -0.11 -50.77 19.83
N GLU A 214 -0.53 -51.27 20.98
CA GLU A 214 -1.05 -50.51 22.11
C GLU A 214 -0.01 -49.49 22.61
N GLN A 215 1.27 -49.85 22.58
CA GLN A 215 2.36 -48.94 22.97
C GLN A 215 2.52 -47.77 21.96
N GLU A 216 2.28 -48.00 20.67
CA GLU A 216 2.31 -46.90 19.67
C GLU A 216 1.14 -45.92 19.90
N LEU A 217 -0.03 -46.44 20.24
CA LEU A 217 -1.21 -45.64 20.56
C LEU A 217 -1.00 -44.81 21.84
N ASP A 218 -0.46 -45.37 22.90
CA ASP A 218 -0.14 -44.67 24.13
C ASP A 218 0.88 -43.56 23.90
N ARG A 219 1.98 -43.83 23.17
CA ARG A 219 2.98 -42.80 22.79
C ARG A 219 2.37 -41.66 22.00
N ARG A 220 1.39 -41.97 21.14
CA ARG A 220 0.67 -40.95 20.36
C ARG A 220 -0.16 -40.05 21.27
N TYR A 221 -0.90 -40.63 22.21
CA TYR A 221 -1.69 -39.86 23.16
C TYR A 221 -0.81 -39.02 24.10
N GLU A 222 0.31 -39.58 24.57
CA GLU A 222 1.30 -38.87 25.36
C GLU A 222 1.83 -37.66 24.57
N ARG A 223 2.20 -37.85 23.30
CA ARG A 223 2.69 -36.76 22.44
C ARG A 223 1.62 -35.68 22.23
N ILE A 224 0.37 -36.04 22.01
CA ILE A 224 -0.74 -35.08 21.88
C ILE A 224 -0.92 -34.30 23.20
N ALA A 225 -0.79 -34.93 24.33
CA ALA A 225 -0.89 -34.27 25.65
C ALA A 225 0.28 -33.29 25.90
N GLU A 226 1.49 -33.69 25.54
CA GLU A 226 2.68 -32.81 25.57
C GLU A 226 2.51 -31.58 24.70
N LEU A 227 2.06 -31.75 23.44
CA LEU A 227 1.83 -30.65 22.51
C LEU A 227 0.78 -29.67 23.05
N ARG A 228 -0.32 -30.17 23.61
CA ARG A 228 -1.35 -29.32 24.23
C ARG A 228 -0.80 -28.53 25.42
N SER A 229 0.00 -29.19 26.26
CA SER A 229 0.62 -28.51 27.40
C SER A 229 1.55 -27.40 26.95
N ARG A 230 2.31 -27.66 25.87
CA ARG A 230 3.23 -26.67 25.30
C ARG A 230 2.49 -25.51 24.63
N GLU A 231 1.43 -25.80 23.84
CA GLU A 231 0.55 -24.78 23.28
C GLU A 231 0.00 -23.85 24.38
N MET A 232 -0.48 -24.41 25.51
CA MET A 232 -1.05 -23.62 26.61
C MET A 232 0.01 -22.73 27.29
N GLN A 233 1.24 -23.25 27.49
CA GLN A 233 2.33 -22.46 28.03
C GLN A 233 2.69 -21.29 27.10
N LEU A 234 2.84 -21.56 25.82
CA LEU A 234 3.15 -20.54 24.82
C LEU A 234 2.01 -19.53 24.66
N GLN A 235 0.75 -19.96 24.76
CA GLN A 235 -0.40 -19.05 24.74
C GLN A 235 -0.35 -18.08 25.92
N THR A 236 0.03 -18.58 27.13
CA THR A 236 0.19 -17.72 28.31
C THR A 236 1.34 -16.72 28.14
N GLU A 237 2.46 -17.14 27.52
CA GLU A 237 3.58 -16.26 27.17
C GLU A 237 3.14 -15.19 26.16
N LEU A 238 2.43 -15.58 25.11
CA LEU A 238 1.90 -14.66 24.09
C LEU A 238 0.96 -13.62 24.69
N ASP A 239 0.06 -14.05 25.55
CA ASP A 239 -0.87 -13.15 26.24
C ASP A 239 -0.13 -12.16 27.16
N ALA A 240 0.94 -12.60 27.83
CA ALA A 240 1.78 -11.73 28.63
C ALA A 240 2.56 -10.71 27.81
N LEU A 241 3.08 -11.13 26.63
CA LEU A 241 3.75 -10.21 25.68
C LEU A 241 2.76 -9.18 25.14
N ARG A 242 1.56 -9.61 24.75
CA ARG A 242 0.48 -8.73 24.26
C ARG A 242 -0.04 -7.77 25.32
N ALA A 243 -0.01 -8.16 26.59
CA ALA A 243 -0.41 -7.31 27.72
C ALA A 243 0.54 -6.14 27.97
N LYS A 244 1.78 -6.20 27.48
CA LYS A 244 2.74 -5.07 27.55
C LYS A 244 2.34 -3.89 26.68
N GLY A 245 1.42 -4.09 25.75
CA GLY A 245 0.95 -3.08 24.80
C GLY A 245 1.88 -2.88 23.59
N ARG A 246 1.40 -2.09 22.66
CA ARG A 246 2.15 -1.72 21.45
C ARG A 246 3.18 -0.63 21.80
N PRO A 247 4.43 -0.69 21.27
CA PRO A 247 5.39 0.38 21.44
C PRO A 247 4.90 1.67 20.79
N GLU A 248 5.33 2.81 21.31
CA GLU A 248 5.00 4.11 20.73
C GLU A 248 6.13 4.62 19.82
N LEU A 249 5.76 5.23 18.71
CA LEU A 249 6.67 5.95 17.84
C LEU A 249 7.17 7.20 18.55
N THR A 250 8.48 7.45 18.49
CA THR A 250 9.14 8.57 19.15
C THR A 250 9.86 9.49 18.17
N ALA A 251 10.17 10.72 18.59
CA ALA A 251 10.98 11.67 17.82
C ALA A 251 12.36 11.09 17.43
N ASP A 252 12.96 10.29 18.31
CA ASP A 252 14.22 9.63 18.06
C ASP A 252 14.15 8.62 16.92
N ASN A 253 13.03 7.93 16.79
CA ASN A 253 12.81 7.00 15.67
C ASN A 253 12.76 7.77 14.35
N LEU A 254 11.98 8.86 14.27
CA LEU A 254 11.90 9.70 13.08
C LEU A 254 13.24 10.31 12.70
N ALA A 255 13.95 10.91 13.68
CA ALA A 255 15.26 11.52 13.45
C ALA A 255 16.29 10.51 12.92
N ARG A 256 16.25 9.26 13.42
CA ARG A 256 17.14 8.20 12.94
C ARG A 256 16.88 7.80 11.50
N ILE A 257 15.62 7.71 11.06
CA ILE A 257 15.30 7.42 9.66
C ILE A 257 15.77 8.54 8.74
N ILE A 258 15.56 9.80 9.16
CA ILE A 258 16.07 10.94 8.39
C ILE A 258 17.59 10.89 8.28
N GLU A 259 18.32 10.56 9.37
CA GLU A 259 19.77 10.36 9.33
C GLU A 259 20.18 9.27 8.33
N LEU A 260 19.44 8.16 8.28
CA LEU A 260 19.70 7.09 7.32
C LEU A 260 19.55 7.57 5.87
N TRP A 261 18.54 8.36 5.58
CA TRP A 261 18.23 8.84 4.23
C TRP A 261 19.13 10.01 3.80
N THR A 262 19.30 11.00 4.68
CA THR A 262 19.97 12.27 4.36
C THR A 262 21.43 12.33 4.77
N LYS A 263 21.87 11.42 5.66
CA LYS A 263 23.18 11.43 6.34
C LYS A 263 23.37 12.62 7.28
N ILE A 264 22.32 13.36 7.61
CA ILE A 264 22.36 14.42 8.62
C ILE A 264 22.24 13.77 10.00
N PRO A 265 23.16 14.02 10.94
CA PRO A 265 23.14 13.36 12.25
C PRO A 265 21.83 13.61 13.02
N ALA A 266 21.24 12.56 13.58
CA ALA A 266 19.99 12.64 14.36
C ALA A 266 20.10 13.62 15.55
N ALA A 267 21.30 13.78 16.12
CA ALA A 267 21.55 14.76 17.17
C ALA A 267 21.33 16.22 16.72
N SER A 268 21.68 16.55 15.47
CA SER A 268 21.45 17.88 14.88
C SER A 268 19.96 18.11 14.61
N ILE A 269 19.26 17.08 14.13
CA ILE A 269 17.80 17.13 13.88
C ILE A 269 17.03 17.42 15.17
N ARG A 270 17.42 16.75 16.27
CA ARG A 270 16.83 16.96 17.61
C ARG A 270 17.13 18.34 18.19
N ALA A 271 18.35 18.85 18.00
CA ALA A 271 18.73 20.17 18.48
C ALA A 271 17.93 21.28 17.80
N ASP A 272 17.71 21.16 16.50
CA ASP A 272 16.88 22.10 15.72
C ASP A 272 15.40 22.09 16.17
N GLU A 273 14.88 20.94 16.57
CA GLU A 273 13.52 20.78 17.07
C GLU A 273 13.34 21.49 18.42
N PHE A 274 14.31 21.34 19.36
CA PHE A 274 14.29 22.06 20.62
C PHE A 274 14.30 23.57 20.44
N LEU A 275 15.06 24.09 19.46
CA LEU A 275 15.09 25.51 19.14
C LEU A 275 13.78 26.00 18.51
N SER A 276 13.09 25.17 17.73
CA SER A 276 11.80 25.49 17.13
C SER A 276 10.67 25.57 18.17
N LEU A 277 10.70 24.73 19.20
CA LEU A 277 9.72 24.75 20.30
C LEU A 277 9.89 25.94 21.25
N ILE A 278 11.07 26.56 21.32
CA ILE A 278 11.34 27.75 22.15
C ILE A 278 10.87 29.04 21.46
N HIS A 279 10.65 29.04 20.14
CA HIS A 279 10.25 30.18 19.34
C HIS A 279 8.76 30.24 19.01
N ILE A 280 7.93 29.40 19.60
CA ILE A 280 6.48 29.50 19.65
C ILE A 280 6.06 30.05 21.02
#